data_a644f20d52d0315295264ae51d6cc603
#
_entry.id   a644f20d52d0315295264ae51d6cc603
#
_cell.length_a   1.000
_cell.length_b   1.000
_cell.length_c   1.000
_cell.angle_alpha   90.00
_cell.angle_beta   90.00
_cell.angle_gamma   90.00
#
_symmetry.space_group_name_H-M   'P 1'
#
loop_
_entity.id
_entity.type
_entity.pdbx_description
1 polymer ?
#
loop_
_entity_poly.entity_id
_entity_poly.type
_entity_poly.pdbx_seq_one_letter_code
_entity_poly.pdbx_strand_id
1 'polypeptide(L)' 'MNTMYCNVSGIQNKECKTQIKNALNKIEGINKVGVNLETGTIEIEYNEPARERDIKKCIENNGFKIVFE' A
#
# COMPACT_ATOMS: atom_id res chain seq x y z
N MET A 1 -5.32 13.11 -10.04
CA MET A 1 -4.58 12.28 -9.08
C MET A 1 -5.56 11.68 -8.09
N ASN A 2 -5.43 10.39 -7.84
CA ASN A 2 -6.31 9.68 -6.92
C ASN A 2 -5.55 9.34 -5.64
N THR A 3 -6.28 9.29 -4.54
CA THR A 3 -5.70 8.91 -3.25
C THR A 3 -6.56 7.81 -2.64
N MET A 4 -5.93 6.74 -2.15
CA MET A 4 -6.64 5.71 -1.43
C MET A 4 -5.95 5.41 -0.10
N TYR A 5 -6.74 4.93 0.84
CA TYR A 5 -6.26 4.54 2.16
C TYR A 5 -6.64 3.09 2.39
N CYS A 6 -5.69 2.31 2.88
CA CYS A 6 -5.92 0.91 3.22
C CYS A 6 -5.49 0.66 4.66
N ASN A 7 -6.33 -0.03 5.41
CA ASN A 7 -5.93 -0.54 6.71
C ASN A 7 -5.39 -1.94 6.52
N VAL A 8 -4.17 -2.18 6.96
CA VAL A 8 -3.46 -3.43 6.71
C VAL A 8 -2.94 -4.01 8.01
N SER A 9 -3.15 -5.30 8.21
CA SER A 9 -2.56 -6.01 9.34
C SER A 9 -1.26 -6.66 8.93
N GLY A 10 -0.36 -6.85 9.89
CA GLY A 10 0.92 -7.50 9.66
C GLY A 10 2.09 -6.55 9.46
N ILE A 11 1.84 -5.24 9.43
CA ILE A 11 2.92 -4.26 9.36
C ILE A 11 3.40 -4.02 10.79
N GLN A 12 4.57 -4.58 11.14
CA GLN A 12 5.04 -4.56 12.51
C GLN A 12 6.30 -3.73 12.73
N ASN A 13 7.05 -3.47 11.67
CA ASN A 13 8.33 -2.77 11.80
C ASN A 13 8.69 -2.02 10.53
N LYS A 14 9.82 -1.34 10.56
CA LYS A 14 10.28 -0.52 9.44
C LYS A 14 10.60 -1.35 8.20
N GLU A 15 11.02 -2.59 8.39
CA GLU A 15 11.32 -3.47 7.27
C GLU A 15 10.06 -3.79 6.47
N CYS A 16 8.96 -4.06 7.17
CA CYS A 16 7.67 -4.29 6.51
C CYS A 16 7.22 -3.04 5.77
N LYS A 17 7.37 -1.88 6.39
CA LYS A 17 7.05 -0.60 5.75
C LYS A 17 7.82 -0.42 4.45
N THR A 18 9.14 -0.64 4.50
CA THR A 18 10.00 -0.51 3.34
C THR A 18 9.62 -1.49 2.25
N GLN A 19 9.33 -2.73 2.63
CA GLN A 19 8.92 -3.77 1.68
C GLN A 19 7.66 -3.36 0.94
N ILE A 20 6.65 -2.87 1.64
CA ILE A 20 5.40 -2.43 1.02
C ILE A 20 5.63 -1.25 0.10
N LYS A 21 6.39 -0.26 0.56
CA LYS A 21 6.67 0.93 -0.26
C LYS A 21 7.39 0.55 -1.55
N ASN A 22 8.39 -0.31 -1.45
CA ASN A 22 9.12 -0.74 -2.64
C ASN A 22 8.24 -1.53 -3.59
N ALA A 23 7.41 -2.42 -3.06
CA ALA A 23 6.51 -3.21 -3.90
C ALA A 23 5.50 -2.33 -4.63
N LEU A 24 4.89 -1.37 -3.93
CA LEU A 24 3.90 -0.49 -4.52
C LEU A 24 4.53 0.47 -5.53
N ASN A 25 5.74 0.94 -5.27
CA ASN A 25 6.42 1.85 -6.18
C ASN A 25 6.78 1.22 -7.52
N LYS A 26 6.75 -0.10 -7.60
CA LYS A 26 6.98 -0.81 -8.86
C LYS A 26 5.77 -0.77 -9.79
N ILE A 27 4.61 -0.43 -9.27
CA ILE A 27 3.39 -0.34 -10.05
C ILE A 27 3.41 0.96 -10.84
N GLU A 28 3.20 0.88 -12.15
CA GLU A 28 3.14 2.05 -12.99
C GLU A 28 1.94 2.90 -12.60
N GLY A 29 2.16 4.18 -12.39
CA GLY A 29 1.12 5.11 -12.01
C GLY A 29 1.12 5.47 -10.53
N ILE A 30 1.94 4.83 -9.72
CA ILE A 30 2.05 5.16 -8.31
C ILE A 30 2.92 6.42 -8.16
N ASN A 31 2.37 7.43 -7.49
CA ASN A 31 3.07 8.69 -7.26
C ASN A 31 3.68 8.77 -5.87
N LYS A 32 2.95 8.30 -4.85
CA LYS A 32 3.42 8.40 -3.47
C LYS A 32 2.83 7.27 -2.63
N VAL A 33 3.64 6.74 -1.72
CA VAL A 33 3.19 5.74 -0.76
C VAL A 33 3.64 6.19 0.63
N GLY A 34 2.68 6.30 1.55
CA GLY A 34 2.94 6.59 2.94
C GLY A 34 2.41 5.47 3.81
N VAL A 35 3.19 5.05 4.80
CA VAL A 35 2.79 3.99 5.71
C VAL A 35 2.86 4.50 7.14
N ASN A 36 1.76 4.35 7.87
CA ASN A 36 1.69 4.68 9.28
C ASN A 36 1.74 3.38 10.08
N LEU A 37 2.86 3.16 10.78
CA LEU A 37 3.06 1.93 11.55
C LEU A 37 2.17 1.85 12.77
N GLU A 38 1.79 2.99 13.34
CA GLU A 38 0.96 2.99 14.55
C GLU A 38 -0.46 2.50 14.29
N THR A 39 -1.02 2.90 13.15
CA THR A 39 -2.39 2.56 12.80
C THR A 39 -2.50 1.44 11.79
N GLY A 40 -1.40 1.09 11.12
CA GLY A 40 -1.42 0.11 10.05
C GLY A 40 -2.09 0.64 8.78
N THR A 41 -2.13 1.96 8.61
CA THR A 41 -2.77 2.58 7.46
C THR A 41 -1.75 2.90 6.39
N ILE A 42 -2.10 2.60 5.14
CA ILE A 42 -1.28 2.93 3.98
C ILE A 42 -2.03 3.96 3.15
N GLU A 43 -1.36 5.07 2.85
CA GLU A 43 -1.87 6.10 1.97
C GLU A 43 -1.16 5.97 0.61
N ILE A 44 -1.92 5.88 -0.45
CA ILE A 44 -1.35 5.74 -1.80
C ILE A 44 -1.93 6.83 -2.71
N GLU A 45 -1.05 7.61 -3.31
CA GLU A 45 -1.44 8.55 -4.36
C GLU A 45 -1.06 7.95 -5.71
N TYR A 46 -2.02 7.86 -6.61
CA TYR A 46 -1.81 7.17 -7.88
C TYR A 46 -2.60 7.81 -9.02
N ASN A 47 -2.15 7.53 -10.23
CA ASN A 47 -2.83 7.89 -11.48
C ASN A 47 -2.93 6.65 -12.36
N GLU A 48 -3.71 6.74 -13.43
CA GLU A 48 -3.73 5.66 -14.41
C GLU A 48 -2.31 5.39 -14.93
N PRO A 49 -1.95 4.14 -15.21
CA PRO A 49 -2.83 2.96 -15.26
C PRO A 49 -3.01 2.24 -13.92
N ALA A 50 -2.48 2.77 -12.83
CA ALA A 50 -2.65 2.13 -11.52
C ALA A 50 -4.12 2.18 -11.09
N ARG A 51 -4.59 1.09 -10.47
CA ARG A 51 -5.95 0.97 -9.98
C ARG A 51 -5.95 0.42 -8.57
N GLU A 52 -7.03 0.70 -7.83
CA GLU A 52 -7.16 0.19 -6.46
C GLU A 52 -6.99 -1.31 -6.39
N ARG A 53 -7.56 -2.04 -7.35
CA ARG A 53 -7.47 -3.49 -7.40
C ARG A 53 -6.02 -3.96 -7.49
N ASP A 54 -5.23 -3.30 -8.33
CA ASP A 54 -3.82 -3.67 -8.51
C ASP A 54 -3.02 -3.40 -7.25
N ILE A 55 -3.32 -2.28 -6.60
CA ILE A 55 -2.66 -1.90 -5.35
C ILE A 55 -2.99 -2.90 -4.25
N LYS A 56 -4.25 -3.27 -4.11
CA LYS A 56 -4.67 -4.26 -3.12
C LYS A 56 -4.02 -5.62 -3.35
N LYS A 57 -3.98 -6.07 -4.60
CA LYS A 57 -3.33 -7.33 -4.95
C LYS A 57 -1.86 -7.32 -4.59
N CYS A 58 -1.18 -6.21 -4.86
CA CYS A 58 0.23 -6.08 -4.54
C CYS A 58 0.46 -6.23 -3.04
N ILE A 59 -0.36 -5.58 -2.23
CA ILE A 59 -0.26 -5.66 -0.77
C ILE A 59 -0.46 -7.10 -0.31
N GLU A 60 -1.49 -7.77 -0.82
CA GLU A 60 -1.78 -9.15 -0.44
C GLU A 60 -0.69 -10.11 -0.90
N ASN A 61 -0.15 -9.91 -2.11
CA ASN A 61 0.92 -10.76 -2.63
C ASN A 61 2.20 -10.66 -1.82
N ASN A 62 2.37 -9.58 -1.08
CA ASN A 62 3.53 -9.41 -0.20
C ASN A 62 3.29 -9.96 1.20
N GLY A 63 2.19 -10.66 1.42
CA GLY A 63 1.93 -11.34 2.68
C GLY A 63 1.19 -10.51 3.71
N PHE A 64 0.67 -9.36 3.32
CA PHE A 64 -0.09 -8.51 4.22
C PHE A 64 -1.58 -8.68 3.97
N LYS A 65 -2.37 -8.51 5.02
CA LYS A 65 -3.81 -8.68 4.92
C LYS A 65 -4.50 -7.33 5.02
N ILE A 66 -5.35 -7.03 4.02
CA ILE A 66 -6.14 -5.81 4.04
C ILE A 66 -7.34 -6.01 4.95
N VAL A 67 -7.53 -5.07 5.87
CA VAL A 67 -8.64 -5.09 6.81
C VAL A 67 -9.68 -4.10 6.33
N PHE A 68 -10.92 -4.54 6.22
CA PHE A 68 -12.01 -3.65 5.84
C PHE A 68 -12.44 -2.79 7.01
N GLU A 69 -12.79 -1.57 6.69
CA GLU A 69 -13.35 -0.65 7.66
C GLU A 69 -14.83 -0.96 7.90
#